data_e300692f30437cdea85fcc46b9f5c3d3
#
_entry.id   e300692f30437cdea85fcc46b9f5c3d3
#
_cell.length_a   1.000
_cell.length_b   1.000
_cell.length_c   1.000
_cell.angle_alpha   90.00
_cell.angle_beta   90.00
_cell.angle_gamma   90.00
#
_symmetry.space_group_name_H-M   'P 1'
#
loop_
_entity.id
_entity.type
_entity.pdbx_description
1 polymer ?
#
loop_
_entity_poly.entity_id
_entity_poly.type
_entity_poly.pdbx_seq_one_letter_code
_entity_poly.pdbx_strand_id
1 'polypeptide(L)'
;MLFRSPPRARPSRPRRAIVVATQVVEQSLDVDFDLLVSDLAPIDLVLQRMGRLHRHERRRPVRLTTPTCYVDWLPATASDDPVVEAGAKAIYGEQDMLMSAAALDRVLGGPGVVTVPDDVHDLIEAVYGADAPVPPRWQGAVARAREAHAEEGRKKHDAAQGFLLNEPEQVGRSTSLIGWLHTTASDNEEKGRAQVRDGEDSLEVILLELRRVGGQEELRTLPRRSGEPGLIIPTDRVPDPKVVRAMVMSAVRLPASLSNARVIDKVIQELEIRVVPAWQDDRDLQGQLFLLLEDGRAQLAGTTLEYSPFTGLKEVRSQ
;
A
#
# COMPACT_ATOMS: atom_id res chain seq x y z
N MET A 1 -18.31 -0.28 -29.50
CA MET A 1 -19.64 -0.37 -28.86
C MET A 1 -19.50 0.11 -27.42
N LEU A 2 -19.84 1.38 -27.12
CA LEU A 2 -19.69 1.99 -25.82
C LEU A 2 -20.89 1.57 -24.94
N PHE A 3 -20.62 0.80 -23.91
CA PHE A 3 -21.64 0.49 -22.89
C PHE A 3 -21.95 1.78 -22.10
N ARG A 4 -22.97 2.49 -22.50
CA ARG A 4 -23.62 3.50 -21.66
C ARG A 4 -24.51 2.77 -20.65
N SER A 5 -24.04 2.68 -19.41
CA SER A 5 -24.91 2.33 -18.30
C SER A 5 -26.01 3.40 -18.18
N PRO A 6 -27.29 3.03 -17.93
CA PRO A 6 -28.35 3.99 -17.72
C PRO A 6 -28.01 4.89 -16.54
N PRO A 7 -28.41 6.16 -16.55
CA PRO A 7 -28.14 7.09 -15.48
C PRO A 7 -28.80 6.57 -14.19
N ARG A 8 -28.01 5.99 -13.30
CA ARG A 8 -28.46 5.76 -11.93
C ARG A 8 -28.82 7.11 -11.35
N ALA A 9 -29.99 7.21 -10.73
CA ALA A 9 -30.40 8.39 -9.97
C ALA A 9 -29.21 8.78 -9.07
N ARG A 10 -28.64 9.97 -9.31
CA ARG A 10 -27.49 10.44 -8.53
C ARG A 10 -27.94 10.51 -7.08
N PRO A 11 -27.32 9.77 -6.14
CA PRO A 11 -27.68 9.90 -4.76
C PRO A 11 -27.53 11.37 -4.37
N SER A 12 -28.51 11.92 -3.67
CA SER A 12 -28.47 13.31 -3.24
C SER A 12 -27.25 13.51 -2.35
N ARG A 13 -26.41 14.49 -2.67
CA ARG A 13 -25.26 14.85 -1.85
C ARG A 13 -25.73 15.11 -0.41
N PRO A 14 -25.07 14.54 0.61
CA PRO A 14 -25.43 14.80 1.99
C PRO A 14 -25.28 16.31 2.27
N ARG A 15 -26.18 16.86 3.06
CA ARG A 15 -26.18 18.26 3.44
C ARG A 15 -24.91 18.68 4.21
N ARG A 16 -24.34 17.73 4.99
CA ARG A 16 -23.04 17.84 5.66
C ARG A 16 -22.39 16.47 5.64
N ALA A 17 -21.11 16.41 5.33
CA ALA A 17 -20.29 15.20 5.42
C ALA A 17 -18.88 15.58 5.80
N ILE A 18 -18.25 14.76 6.63
CA ILE A 18 -16.81 14.78 6.89
C ILE A 18 -16.30 13.44 6.36
N VAL A 19 -15.29 13.50 5.50
CA VAL A 19 -14.62 12.33 4.95
C VAL A 19 -13.20 12.33 5.50
N VAL A 20 -12.82 11.27 6.19
CA VAL A 20 -11.45 11.02 6.61
C VAL A 20 -10.90 9.95 5.67
N ALA A 21 -9.82 10.23 5.01
CA ALA A 21 -9.25 9.35 4.00
C ALA A 21 -7.72 9.40 4.06
N THR A 22 -7.09 8.34 3.60
CA THR A 22 -5.65 8.25 3.34
C THR A 22 -5.37 8.64 1.88
N GLN A 23 -4.24 8.20 1.31
CA GLN A 23 -3.85 8.42 -0.10
C GLN A 23 -4.90 7.93 -1.13
N VAL A 24 -5.91 7.18 -0.72
CA VAL A 24 -7.01 6.75 -1.60
C VAL A 24 -7.70 7.93 -2.29
N VAL A 25 -7.71 9.11 -1.67
CA VAL A 25 -8.30 10.34 -2.23
C VAL A 25 -7.52 10.88 -3.44
N GLU A 26 -6.24 10.55 -3.54
CA GLU A 26 -5.35 10.96 -4.65
C GLU A 26 -5.65 10.18 -5.93
N GLN A 27 -6.20 8.97 -5.80
CA GLN A 27 -6.52 8.11 -6.93
C GLN A 27 -7.68 8.67 -7.76
N SER A 28 -7.96 8.02 -8.90
CA SER A 28 -8.93 8.44 -9.92
C SER A 28 -10.41 8.47 -9.45
N LEU A 29 -10.66 8.93 -8.23
CA LEU A 29 -12.01 9.09 -7.69
C LEU A 29 -12.62 10.41 -8.17
N ASP A 30 -13.86 10.35 -8.63
CA ASP A 30 -14.63 11.56 -8.96
C ASP A 30 -15.33 12.11 -7.70
N VAL A 31 -14.51 12.68 -6.82
CA VAL A 31 -14.97 13.36 -5.60
C VAL A 31 -14.78 14.86 -5.71
N ASP A 32 -15.61 15.60 -4.99
CA ASP A 32 -15.62 17.06 -5.01
C ASP A 32 -15.92 17.60 -3.60
N PHE A 33 -14.93 18.18 -3.00
CA PHE A 33 -14.99 18.74 -1.65
C PHE A 33 -15.21 20.24 -1.66
N ASP A 34 -15.84 20.76 -0.60
CA ASP A 34 -16.03 22.20 -0.41
C ASP A 34 -14.84 22.80 0.36
N LEU A 35 -14.19 22.02 1.18
CA LEU A 35 -13.03 22.35 2.00
C LEU A 35 -12.14 21.13 2.11
N LEU A 36 -10.82 21.32 2.14
CA LEU A 36 -9.84 20.30 2.36
C LEU A 36 -8.96 20.65 3.56
N VAL A 37 -8.69 19.68 4.40
CA VAL A 37 -7.62 19.71 5.40
C VAL A 37 -6.74 18.50 5.09
N SER A 38 -5.47 18.72 4.91
CA SER A 38 -4.51 17.69 4.48
C SER A 38 -3.24 17.79 5.31
N ASP A 39 -2.67 16.65 5.66
CA ASP A 39 -1.28 16.60 6.10
C ASP A 39 -0.36 17.03 4.95
N LEU A 40 0.81 17.55 5.29
CA LEU A 40 1.87 17.79 4.32
C LEU A 40 2.25 16.47 3.63
N ALA A 41 2.46 16.56 2.33
CA ALA A 41 2.90 15.47 1.48
C ALA A 41 3.79 16.02 0.34
N PRO A 42 4.45 15.19 -0.45
CA PRO A 42 5.07 15.62 -1.71
C PRO A 42 4.14 16.49 -2.54
N ILE A 43 4.69 17.51 -3.19
CA ILE A 43 3.92 18.59 -3.82
C ILE A 43 2.92 18.07 -4.88
N ASP A 44 3.30 17.05 -5.62
CA ASP A 44 2.45 16.40 -6.62
C ASP A 44 1.21 15.77 -5.98
N LEU A 45 1.33 15.16 -4.81
CA LEU A 45 0.24 14.59 -4.04
C LEU A 45 -0.65 15.68 -3.43
N VAL A 46 -0.05 16.76 -2.91
CA VAL A 46 -0.81 17.93 -2.43
C VAL A 46 -1.65 18.52 -3.57
N LEU A 47 -1.05 18.70 -4.75
CA LEU A 47 -1.76 19.19 -5.94
C LEU A 47 -2.87 18.24 -6.38
N GLN A 48 -2.66 16.93 -6.34
CA GLN A 48 -3.69 15.93 -6.64
C GLN A 48 -4.87 16.01 -5.65
N ARG A 49 -4.59 16.21 -4.35
CA ARG A 49 -5.61 16.46 -3.32
C ARG A 49 -6.34 17.77 -3.55
N MET A 50 -5.63 18.86 -3.83
CA MET A 50 -6.22 20.16 -4.17
C MET A 50 -7.10 20.08 -5.41
N GLY A 51 -6.78 19.26 -6.41
CA GLY A 51 -7.61 18.96 -7.56
C GLY A 51 -8.96 18.29 -7.23
N ARG A 52 -9.23 17.97 -5.97
CA ARG A 52 -10.53 17.50 -5.47
C ARG A 52 -11.37 18.61 -4.82
N LEU A 53 -10.80 19.82 -4.68
CA LEU A 53 -11.53 21.00 -4.24
C LEU A 53 -12.24 21.64 -5.41
N HIS A 54 -13.53 21.94 -5.22
CA HIS A 54 -14.34 22.64 -6.22
C HIS A 54 -14.21 22.06 -7.64
N ARG A 55 -14.05 20.75 -7.74
CA ARG A 55 -13.83 20.03 -9.00
C ARG A 55 -14.99 20.21 -9.99
N HIS A 56 -16.21 20.37 -9.47
CA HIS A 56 -17.40 20.55 -10.27
C HIS A 56 -18.08 21.88 -9.98
N GLU A 57 -18.60 22.53 -11.01
CA GLU A 57 -19.44 23.71 -10.85
C GLU A 57 -20.74 23.35 -10.13
N ARG A 58 -20.94 23.93 -8.95
CA ARG A 58 -22.17 23.76 -8.16
C ARG A 58 -22.36 24.88 -7.15
N ARG A 59 -23.59 25.04 -6.68
CA ARG A 59 -23.90 25.95 -5.58
C ARG A 59 -23.24 25.46 -4.31
N ARG A 60 -22.51 26.33 -3.63
CA ARG A 60 -21.85 26.08 -2.39
C ARG A 60 -22.33 27.00 -1.27
N PRO A 61 -22.19 26.62 0.00
CA PRO A 61 -22.45 27.53 1.11
C PRO A 61 -21.59 28.80 0.99
N VAL A 62 -22.13 29.95 1.39
CA VAL A 62 -21.45 31.26 1.28
C VAL A 62 -20.04 31.25 1.90
N ARG A 63 -19.86 30.51 3.00
CA ARG A 63 -18.56 30.40 3.68
C ARG A 63 -17.54 29.50 2.96
N LEU A 64 -17.96 28.79 1.93
CA LEU A 64 -17.17 27.79 1.20
C LEU A 64 -17.19 28.06 -0.31
N THR A 65 -17.38 29.32 -0.70
CA THR A 65 -17.37 29.75 -2.11
C THR A 65 -15.97 29.83 -2.69
N THR A 66 -14.95 29.98 -1.82
CA THR A 66 -13.54 29.97 -2.22
C THR A 66 -12.96 28.58 -1.94
N PRO A 67 -12.32 27.92 -2.92
CA PRO A 67 -11.63 26.66 -2.69
C PRO A 67 -10.50 26.88 -1.71
N THR A 68 -10.56 26.23 -0.54
CA THR A 68 -9.58 26.40 0.53
C THR A 68 -9.03 25.06 0.95
N CYS A 69 -7.70 24.95 0.93
CA CYS A 69 -6.94 23.82 1.45
C CYS A 69 -6.12 24.27 2.65
N TYR A 70 -6.36 23.68 3.79
CA TYR A 70 -5.47 23.79 4.95
C TYR A 70 -4.49 22.63 4.89
N VAL A 71 -3.19 22.97 4.94
CA VAL A 71 -2.12 21.98 4.99
C VAL A 71 -1.56 21.99 6.40
N ASP A 72 -1.57 20.86 7.08
CA ASP A 72 -0.91 20.70 8.37
C ASP A 72 0.60 20.75 8.13
N TRP A 73 1.26 21.64 8.92
CA TRP A 73 2.62 22.05 8.62
C TRP A 73 3.64 21.27 9.45
N LEU A 74 4.89 21.31 8.99
CA LEU A 74 5.99 20.83 9.81
C LEU A 74 6.00 21.59 11.14
N PRO A 75 6.14 20.90 12.28
CA PRO A 75 6.17 21.56 13.57
C PRO A 75 7.30 22.60 13.60
N ALA A 76 6.94 23.82 13.98
CA ALA A 76 7.93 24.86 14.26
C ALA A 76 8.72 24.44 15.50
N THR A 77 9.91 23.93 15.31
CA THR A 77 10.83 23.68 16.42
C THR A 77 11.51 24.98 16.83
N ALA A 78 11.88 25.09 18.10
CA ALA A 78 12.65 26.23 18.60
C ALA A 78 14.05 26.32 17.94
N SER A 79 14.55 25.28 17.35
CA SER A 79 15.68 25.24 16.43
C SER A 79 15.17 25.39 15.01
N ASP A 80 15.71 26.30 14.24
CA ASP A 80 15.32 26.65 12.87
C ASP A 80 15.38 25.47 11.86
N ASP A 81 15.75 24.27 12.30
CA ASP A 81 15.80 23.07 11.46
C ASP A 81 14.39 22.44 11.32
N PRO A 82 13.88 22.26 10.11
CA PRO A 82 12.61 21.58 9.89
C PRO A 82 12.73 20.09 10.22
N VAL A 83 11.74 19.57 10.95
CA VAL A 83 11.67 18.16 11.31
C VAL A 83 10.50 17.50 10.59
N VAL A 84 10.80 16.48 9.77
CA VAL A 84 9.78 15.64 9.16
C VAL A 84 9.43 14.50 10.11
N GLU A 85 8.14 14.29 10.36
CA GLU A 85 7.66 13.20 11.19
C GLU A 85 8.13 11.84 10.65
N ALA A 86 8.48 10.90 11.54
CA ALA A 86 9.04 9.60 11.17
C ALA A 86 8.13 8.79 10.24
N GLY A 87 6.80 8.85 10.44
CA GLY A 87 5.84 8.19 9.58
C GLY A 87 5.83 8.75 8.16
N ALA A 88 5.79 10.07 8.02
CA ALA A 88 5.82 10.75 6.73
C ALA A 88 7.16 10.53 6.01
N LYS A 89 8.27 10.57 6.76
CA LYS A 89 9.61 10.28 6.24
C LYS A 89 9.72 8.86 5.68
N ALA A 90 9.15 7.87 6.36
CA ALA A 90 9.17 6.47 5.93
C ALA A 90 8.33 6.22 4.67
N ILE A 91 7.26 6.99 4.47
CA ILE A 91 6.35 6.83 3.32
C ILE A 91 6.83 7.62 2.11
N TYR A 92 7.24 8.87 2.30
CA TYR A 92 7.47 9.84 1.22
C TYR A 92 8.94 10.22 1.02
N GLY A 93 9.81 9.89 2.00
CA GLY A 93 11.18 10.38 2.02
C GLY A 93 11.30 11.79 2.59
N GLU A 94 12.43 12.06 3.26
CA GLU A 94 12.68 13.35 3.93
C GLU A 94 12.92 14.48 2.94
N GLN A 95 13.65 14.19 1.85
CA GLN A 95 13.97 15.17 0.82
C GLN A 95 12.70 15.77 0.21
N ASP A 96 11.78 14.94 -0.27
CA ASP A 96 10.58 15.38 -0.98
C ASP A 96 9.65 16.16 -0.07
N MET A 97 9.58 15.77 1.20
CA MET A 97 8.81 16.47 2.22
C MET A 97 9.38 17.86 2.51
N LEU A 98 10.70 17.99 2.71
CA LEU A 98 11.36 19.27 2.96
C LEU A 98 11.24 20.21 1.76
N MET A 99 11.45 19.71 0.55
CA MET A 99 11.36 20.52 -0.67
C MET A 99 9.92 20.97 -0.94
N SER A 100 8.94 20.11 -0.69
CA SER A 100 7.52 20.46 -0.81
C SER A 100 7.11 21.53 0.21
N ALA A 101 7.57 21.39 1.45
CA ALA A 101 7.38 22.43 2.46
C ALA A 101 8.00 23.76 2.03
N ALA A 102 9.22 23.75 1.50
CA ALA A 102 9.90 24.97 1.01
C ALA A 102 9.14 25.63 -0.15
N ALA A 103 8.59 24.83 -1.07
CA ALA A 103 7.80 25.35 -2.18
C ALA A 103 6.49 25.98 -1.70
N LEU A 104 5.78 25.32 -0.79
CA LEU A 104 4.54 25.86 -0.19
C LEU A 104 4.79 27.08 0.69
N ASP A 105 5.90 27.14 1.45
CA ASP A 105 6.28 28.31 2.25
C ASP A 105 6.41 29.57 1.36
N ARG A 106 6.97 29.43 0.16
CA ARG A 106 7.03 30.54 -0.81
C ARG A 106 5.68 30.98 -1.31
N VAL A 107 4.76 30.03 -1.57
CA VAL A 107 3.38 30.37 -1.95
C VAL A 107 2.70 31.12 -0.83
N LEU A 108 2.83 30.67 0.42
CA LEU A 108 2.22 31.31 1.60
C LEU A 108 2.86 32.65 1.94
N GLY A 109 4.16 32.83 1.68
CA GLY A 109 4.87 34.10 1.82
C GLY A 109 4.54 35.12 0.72
N GLY A 110 3.85 34.69 -0.33
CA GLY A 110 3.36 35.47 -1.45
C GLY A 110 1.83 35.64 -1.43
N PRO A 111 1.16 35.43 -2.56
CA PRO A 111 -0.29 35.61 -2.69
C PRO A 111 -1.13 34.57 -1.90
N GLY A 112 -0.53 33.46 -1.46
CA GLY A 112 -1.22 32.38 -0.77
C GLY A 112 -2.21 31.63 -1.66
N VAL A 113 -2.08 31.73 -2.98
CA VAL A 113 -2.99 31.13 -3.96
C VAL A 113 -2.21 30.25 -4.91
N VAL A 114 -2.76 29.10 -5.24
CA VAL A 114 -2.28 28.18 -6.29
C VAL A 114 -3.35 28.09 -7.37
N THR A 115 -2.97 28.41 -8.60
CA THR A 115 -3.85 28.32 -9.78
C THR A 115 -3.56 27.03 -10.53
N VAL A 116 -4.54 26.14 -10.60
CA VAL A 116 -4.42 24.89 -11.35
C VAL A 116 -5.13 25.05 -12.68
N PRO A 117 -4.48 24.78 -13.84
CA PRO A 117 -3.17 24.10 -13.98
C PRO A 117 -1.94 25.01 -14.01
N ASP A 118 -2.06 26.33 -14.01
CA ASP A 118 -1.01 27.28 -14.40
C ASP A 118 0.24 27.17 -13.52
N ASP A 119 0.09 27.04 -12.19
CA ASP A 119 1.21 26.99 -11.24
C ASP A 119 1.78 25.57 -11.05
N VAL A 120 1.17 24.55 -11.67
CA VAL A 120 1.57 23.14 -11.43
C VAL A 120 3.01 22.90 -11.87
N HIS A 121 3.39 23.36 -13.05
CA HIS A 121 4.74 23.16 -13.58
C HIS A 121 5.79 23.80 -12.65
N ASP A 122 5.60 25.05 -12.26
CA ASP A 122 6.55 25.80 -11.46
C ASP A 122 6.69 25.21 -10.04
N LEU A 123 5.60 24.69 -9.47
CA LEU A 123 5.64 24.02 -8.17
C LEU A 123 6.36 22.67 -8.24
N ILE A 124 6.16 21.90 -9.32
CA ILE A 124 6.88 20.63 -9.53
C ILE A 124 8.37 20.87 -9.71
N GLU A 125 8.75 21.85 -10.57
CA GLU A 125 10.17 22.22 -10.77
C GLU A 125 10.80 22.77 -9.50
N ALA A 126 10.04 23.47 -8.68
CA ALA A 126 10.51 23.99 -7.41
C ALA A 126 10.83 22.91 -6.36
N VAL A 127 10.35 21.69 -6.54
CA VAL A 127 10.58 20.55 -5.64
C VAL A 127 11.55 19.55 -6.25
N TYR A 128 11.32 19.18 -7.50
CA TYR A 128 12.06 18.09 -8.16
C TYR A 128 13.12 18.57 -9.16
N GLY A 129 13.12 19.86 -9.50
CA GLY A 129 14.11 20.44 -10.41
C GLY A 129 15.53 20.39 -9.85
N ALA A 130 16.51 20.28 -10.72
CA ALA A 130 17.93 20.22 -10.35
C ALA A 130 18.38 21.48 -9.55
N ASP A 131 17.85 22.64 -9.95
CA ASP A 131 18.19 23.95 -9.36
C ASP A 131 17.09 24.45 -8.40
N ALA A 132 16.30 23.54 -7.83
CA ALA A 132 15.20 23.87 -6.93
C ALA A 132 15.70 24.70 -5.75
N PRO A 133 15.12 25.89 -5.50
CA PRO A 133 15.62 26.81 -4.48
C PRO A 133 15.31 26.31 -3.08
N VAL A 134 16.34 26.30 -2.23
CA VAL A 134 16.27 25.88 -0.83
C VAL A 134 16.36 27.12 0.07
N PRO A 135 15.45 27.28 1.03
CA PRO A 135 15.57 28.35 2.02
C PRO A 135 16.95 28.28 2.73
N PRO A 136 17.64 29.43 2.95
CA PRO A 136 18.98 29.41 3.56
C PRO A 136 19.04 28.67 4.89
N ARG A 137 18.00 28.80 5.71
CA ARG A 137 17.87 28.08 7.01
C ARG A 137 17.72 26.58 6.89
N TRP A 138 17.32 26.05 5.72
CA TRP A 138 17.07 24.62 5.51
C TRP A 138 18.18 23.92 4.70
N GLN A 139 19.18 24.66 4.23
CA GLN A 139 20.23 24.10 3.36
C GLN A 139 20.92 22.88 3.97
N GLY A 140 21.22 22.92 5.30
CA GLY A 140 21.85 21.80 5.98
C GLY A 140 20.95 20.57 6.07
N ALA A 141 19.66 20.75 6.39
CA ALA A 141 18.69 19.66 6.46
C ALA A 141 18.45 19.02 5.07
N VAL A 142 18.26 19.86 4.06
CA VAL A 142 18.05 19.39 2.68
C VAL A 142 19.29 18.69 2.12
N ALA A 143 20.51 19.18 2.41
CA ALA A 143 21.74 18.53 1.98
C ALA A 143 21.86 17.12 2.58
N ARG A 144 21.62 16.96 3.87
CA ARG A 144 21.61 15.62 4.52
C ARG A 144 20.54 14.70 3.94
N ALA A 145 19.33 15.24 3.69
CA ALA A 145 18.24 14.46 3.12
C ALA A 145 18.55 14.00 1.68
N ARG A 146 19.16 14.86 0.86
CA ARG A 146 19.63 14.52 -0.50
C ARG A 146 20.70 13.44 -0.49
N GLU A 147 21.65 13.50 0.42
CA GLU A 147 22.70 12.50 0.55
C GLU A 147 22.10 11.14 0.96
N ALA A 148 21.20 11.13 1.95
CA ALA A 148 20.50 9.92 2.37
C ALA A 148 19.64 9.31 1.24
N HIS A 149 18.92 10.14 0.48
CA HIS A 149 18.13 9.71 -0.68
C HIS A 149 19.01 9.11 -1.78
N ALA A 150 20.15 9.74 -2.09
CA ALA A 150 21.09 9.24 -3.08
C ALA A 150 21.71 7.91 -2.65
N GLU A 151 22.04 7.76 -1.37
CA GLU A 151 22.56 6.50 -0.81
C GLU A 151 21.52 5.37 -0.87
N GLU A 152 20.26 5.67 -0.52
CA GLU A 152 19.16 4.71 -0.65
C GLU A 152 18.92 4.32 -2.11
N GLY A 153 18.97 5.30 -3.03
CA GLY A 153 18.90 5.05 -4.47
C GLY A 153 20.00 4.12 -4.98
N ARG A 154 21.24 4.32 -4.51
CA ARG A 154 22.37 3.41 -4.85
C ARG A 154 22.09 1.99 -4.34
N LYS A 155 21.68 1.84 -3.08
CA LYS A 155 21.36 0.52 -2.51
C LYS A 155 20.24 -0.20 -3.27
N LYS A 156 19.19 0.52 -3.65
CA LYS A 156 18.09 -0.02 -4.47
C LYS A 156 18.58 -0.41 -5.87
N HIS A 157 19.44 0.42 -6.47
CA HIS A 157 20.02 0.12 -7.77
C HIS A 157 20.90 -1.14 -7.72
N ASP A 158 21.77 -1.24 -6.71
CA ASP A 158 22.66 -2.39 -6.53
C ASP A 158 21.84 -3.67 -6.26
N ALA A 159 20.80 -3.59 -5.44
CA ALA A 159 19.88 -4.70 -5.21
C ALA A 159 19.15 -5.11 -6.51
N ALA A 160 18.69 -4.14 -7.32
CA ALA A 160 18.02 -4.40 -8.58
C ALA A 160 18.93 -5.12 -9.61
N GLN A 161 20.24 -4.91 -9.56
CA GLN A 161 21.20 -5.62 -10.43
C GLN A 161 21.14 -7.15 -10.23
N GLY A 162 20.82 -7.61 -9.00
CA GLY A 162 20.66 -9.04 -8.71
C GLY A 162 19.44 -9.68 -9.38
N PHE A 163 18.46 -8.88 -9.81
CA PHE A 163 17.23 -9.34 -10.47
C PHE A 163 17.23 -9.16 -11.99
N LEU A 164 18.30 -8.59 -12.55
CA LEU A 164 18.42 -8.45 -13.99
C LEU A 164 18.63 -9.83 -14.64
N LEU A 165 17.84 -10.10 -15.66
CA LEU A 165 18.09 -11.24 -16.54
C LEU A 165 19.38 -10.95 -17.34
N ASN A 166 20.26 -11.95 -17.40
CA ASN A 166 21.43 -11.86 -18.25
C ASN A 166 21.02 -11.63 -19.72
N GLU A 167 21.80 -10.84 -20.44
CA GLU A 167 21.60 -10.70 -21.88
C GLU A 167 21.69 -12.10 -22.56
N PRO A 168 20.84 -12.37 -23.57
CA PRO A 168 20.91 -13.62 -24.30
C PRO A 168 22.29 -13.80 -24.92
N GLU A 169 22.96 -14.91 -24.64
CA GLU A 169 24.24 -15.21 -25.25
C GLU A 169 24.08 -15.33 -26.77
N GLN A 170 24.92 -14.61 -27.50
CA GLN A 170 25.03 -14.79 -28.94
C GLN A 170 25.88 -16.02 -29.25
N VAL A 171 25.23 -17.06 -29.79
CA VAL A 171 25.90 -18.25 -30.29
C VAL A 171 25.87 -18.21 -31.81
N GLY A 172 26.98 -17.77 -32.43
CA GLY A 172 27.08 -17.59 -33.88
C GLY A 172 26.18 -16.44 -34.39
N ARG A 173 25.24 -16.74 -35.32
CA ARG A 173 24.23 -15.81 -35.85
C ARG A 173 22.89 -15.88 -35.16
N SER A 174 22.76 -16.72 -34.17
CA SER A 174 21.48 -16.97 -33.45
C SER A 174 21.60 -16.56 -32.01
N THR A 175 20.57 -15.92 -31.49
CA THR A 175 20.44 -15.59 -30.07
C THR A 175 19.95 -16.84 -29.32
N SER A 176 20.75 -17.33 -28.37
CA SER A 176 20.42 -18.50 -27.57
C SER A 176 19.76 -18.08 -26.25
N LEU A 177 18.63 -18.70 -25.95
CA LEU A 177 17.94 -18.57 -24.65
C LEU A 177 18.38 -19.64 -23.64
N ILE A 178 19.40 -20.47 -24.00
CA ILE A 178 19.86 -21.59 -23.16
C ILE A 178 20.35 -21.08 -21.80
N GLY A 179 21.02 -19.92 -21.75
CA GLY A 179 21.44 -19.28 -20.49
C GLY A 179 20.27 -18.92 -19.58
N TRP A 180 19.10 -18.61 -20.13
CA TRP A 180 17.90 -18.32 -19.36
C TRP A 180 17.25 -19.59 -18.79
N LEU A 181 17.35 -20.72 -19.49
CA LEU A 181 16.81 -22.01 -19.05
C LEU A 181 17.66 -22.61 -17.92
N HIS A 182 18.96 -22.31 -17.88
CA HIS A 182 19.86 -22.81 -16.82
C HIS A 182 19.80 -21.97 -15.54
N THR A 183 19.34 -20.72 -15.60
CA THR A 183 19.15 -19.83 -14.42
C THR A 183 17.96 -20.27 -13.57
N THR A 184 17.06 -21.08 -14.09
CA THR A 184 15.85 -21.56 -13.39
C THR A 184 16.07 -22.88 -12.65
N ALA A 185 17.24 -23.50 -12.72
CA ALA A 185 17.45 -24.86 -12.23
C ALA A 185 18.59 -25.05 -11.22
N SER A 186 19.25 -24.02 -10.72
CA SER A 186 20.35 -24.20 -9.77
C SER A 186 20.29 -23.23 -8.59
N ASP A 187 20.22 -23.81 -7.42
CA ASP A 187 20.71 -23.44 -6.08
C ASP A 187 20.63 -21.96 -5.57
N ASN A 188 20.04 -21.03 -6.31
CA ASN A 188 19.74 -19.70 -5.81
C ASN A 188 18.32 -19.31 -6.25
N GLU A 189 17.34 -19.72 -5.47
CA GLU A 189 15.92 -19.32 -5.66
C GLU A 189 15.73 -17.79 -5.69
N GLU A 190 16.68 -17.04 -5.13
CA GLU A 190 16.68 -15.57 -5.16
C GLU A 190 16.97 -14.96 -6.54
N LYS A 191 17.78 -15.62 -7.38
CA LYS A 191 18.18 -15.10 -8.70
C LYS A 191 17.17 -15.34 -9.83
N GLY A 192 16.15 -16.18 -9.60
CA GLY A 192 15.12 -16.51 -10.59
C GLY A 192 13.83 -15.70 -10.49
N ARG A 193 13.69 -14.85 -9.49
CA ARG A 193 12.50 -14.01 -9.31
C ARG A 193 12.65 -12.74 -10.14
N ALA A 194 12.02 -12.71 -11.32
CA ALA A 194 11.83 -11.47 -12.07
C ALA A 194 10.90 -10.54 -11.28
N GLN A 195 11.44 -9.83 -10.31
CA GLN A 195 10.68 -8.83 -9.54
C GLN A 195 10.72 -7.50 -10.28
N VAL A 196 9.54 -6.97 -10.59
CA VAL A 196 9.38 -5.64 -11.21
C VAL A 196 9.44 -4.53 -10.16
N ARG A 197 9.30 -4.86 -8.88
CA ARG A 197 9.39 -3.94 -7.75
C ARG A 197 10.13 -4.60 -6.61
N ASP A 198 11.08 -3.90 -6.03
CA ASP A 198 11.68 -4.22 -4.75
C ASP A 198 10.62 -3.91 -3.67
N GLY A 199 9.79 -4.89 -3.37
CA GLY A 199 8.84 -4.84 -2.28
C GLY A 199 9.28 -5.81 -1.19
N GLU A 200 9.04 -5.47 0.07
CA GLU A 200 9.19 -6.43 1.15
C GLU A 200 8.44 -7.71 0.78
N ASP A 201 9.08 -8.86 0.92
CA ASP A 201 8.45 -10.15 0.72
C ASP A 201 7.19 -10.20 1.57
N SER A 202 6.05 -10.32 0.94
CA SER A 202 4.76 -10.39 1.64
C SER A 202 4.17 -11.76 1.45
N LEU A 203 4.07 -12.51 2.52
CA LEU A 203 3.38 -13.80 2.50
C LEU A 203 1.87 -13.59 2.57
N GLU A 204 1.15 -14.15 1.62
CA GLU A 204 -0.31 -14.15 1.60
C GLU A 204 -0.84 -15.47 2.16
N VAL A 205 -1.85 -15.38 3.01
CA VAL A 205 -2.50 -16.54 3.64
C VAL A 205 -4.02 -16.41 3.54
N ILE A 206 -4.69 -17.54 3.41
CA ILE A 206 -6.16 -17.61 3.47
C ILE A 206 -6.58 -17.79 4.93
N LEU A 207 -7.40 -16.88 5.45
CA LEU A 207 -7.94 -16.96 6.81
C LEU A 207 -9.14 -17.89 6.86
N LEU A 208 -9.11 -18.86 7.77
CA LEU A 208 -10.19 -19.78 8.07
C LEU A 208 -10.53 -19.77 9.54
N GLU A 209 -11.80 -19.97 9.88
CA GLU A 209 -12.26 -20.09 11.27
C GLU A 209 -12.22 -21.56 11.69
N LEU A 210 -11.54 -21.85 12.80
CA LEU A 210 -11.56 -23.16 13.44
C LEU A 210 -12.54 -23.13 14.61
N ARG A 211 -13.54 -23.99 14.59
CA ARG A 211 -14.50 -24.17 15.68
C ARG A 211 -14.44 -25.57 16.24
N ARG A 212 -14.71 -25.70 17.51
CA ARG A 212 -14.89 -27.00 18.17
C ARG A 212 -16.37 -27.25 18.46
N VAL A 213 -16.97 -28.15 17.72
CA VAL A 213 -18.39 -28.51 17.86
C VAL A 213 -18.50 -29.95 18.30
N GLY A 214 -19.05 -30.22 19.49
CA GLY A 214 -19.20 -31.57 20.00
C GLY A 214 -17.87 -32.35 20.20
N GLY A 215 -16.76 -31.67 20.39
CA GLY A 215 -15.42 -32.25 20.52
C GLY A 215 -14.72 -32.55 19.18
N GLN A 216 -15.33 -32.23 18.05
CA GLN A 216 -14.73 -32.31 16.72
C GLN A 216 -14.33 -30.93 16.21
N GLU A 217 -13.21 -30.88 15.51
CA GLU A 217 -12.75 -29.66 14.81
C GLU A 217 -13.52 -29.48 13.51
N GLU A 218 -14.08 -28.30 13.31
CA GLU A 218 -14.81 -27.90 12.13
C GLU A 218 -14.20 -26.66 11.54
N LEU A 219 -13.78 -26.71 10.27
CA LEU A 219 -13.28 -25.55 9.55
C LEU A 219 -14.42 -24.80 8.86
N ARG A 220 -14.38 -23.49 8.94
CA ARG A 220 -15.34 -22.60 8.29
C ARG A 220 -14.65 -21.45 7.57
N THR A 221 -15.29 -20.94 6.53
CA THR A 221 -14.93 -19.63 5.96
C THR A 221 -15.22 -18.54 6.98
N LEU A 222 -14.57 -17.40 6.86
CA LEU A 222 -14.89 -16.24 7.71
C LEU A 222 -16.37 -15.85 7.61
N PRO A 223 -16.98 -15.37 8.71
CA PRO A 223 -18.36 -14.92 8.70
C PRO A 223 -18.53 -13.74 7.74
N ARG A 224 -19.66 -13.69 7.04
CA ARG A 224 -20.01 -12.59 6.15
C ARG A 224 -20.45 -11.37 6.96
N ARG A 225 -20.31 -10.16 6.37
CA ARG A 225 -20.76 -8.90 6.97
C ARG A 225 -22.22 -8.88 7.41
N SER A 226 -23.05 -9.75 6.85
CA SER A 226 -24.46 -9.92 7.18
C SER A 226 -24.73 -10.64 8.52
N GLY A 227 -23.68 -11.02 9.25
CA GLY A 227 -23.81 -11.80 10.49
C GLY A 227 -24.13 -13.29 10.27
N GLU A 228 -24.18 -13.75 9.03
CA GLU A 228 -24.34 -15.17 8.73
C GLU A 228 -23.06 -15.94 9.08
N PRO A 229 -23.16 -17.13 9.69
CA PRO A 229 -22.00 -17.96 9.97
C PRO A 229 -21.28 -18.33 8.68
N GLY A 230 -19.96 -18.51 8.73
CA GLY A 230 -19.15 -18.98 7.63
C GLY A 230 -19.63 -20.36 7.13
N LEU A 231 -19.29 -20.66 5.87
CA LEU A 231 -19.60 -21.94 5.27
C LEU A 231 -18.69 -23.04 5.84
N ILE A 232 -19.24 -24.24 6.09
CA ILE A 232 -18.46 -25.41 6.52
C ILE A 232 -17.56 -25.84 5.36
N ILE A 233 -16.30 -26.13 5.67
CA ILE A 233 -15.29 -26.54 4.71
C ILE A 233 -14.97 -28.04 4.94
N PRO A 234 -15.21 -28.92 3.97
CA PRO A 234 -14.80 -30.32 4.08
C PRO A 234 -13.28 -30.45 4.02
N THR A 235 -12.71 -31.35 4.83
CA THR A 235 -11.27 -31.63 4.85
C THR A 235 -10.92 -32.97 4.17
N ASP A 236 -11.94 -33.76 3.83
CA ASP A 236 -11.84 -35.09 3.24
C ASP A 236 -11.96 -35.11 1.69
N ARG A 237 -12.33 -33.97 1.12
CA ARG A 237 -12.54 -33.79 -0.33
C ARG A 237 -12.35 -32.35 -0.75
N VAL A 238 -12.28 -32.10 -2.05
CA VAL A 238 -12.31 -30.74 -2.62
C VAL A 238 -13.63 -30.06 -2.25
N PRO A 239 -13.60 -28.84 -1.70
CA PRO A 239 -14.81 -28.10 -1.38
C PRO A 239 -15.60 -27.68 -2.63
N ASP A 240 -16.90 -27.45 -2.48
CA ASP A 240 -17.71 -26.91 -3.58
C ASP A 240 -17.17 -25.54 -4.08
N PRO A 241 -17.31 -25.21 -5.38
CA PRO A 241 -16.79 -23.96 -5.95
C PRO A 241 -17.21 -22.68 -5.22
N LYS A 242 -18.41 -22.69 -4.60
CA LYS A 242 -18.91 -21.58 -3.78
C LYS A 242 -18.09 -21.44 -2.49
N VAL A 243 -17.68 -22.54 -1.89
CA VAL A 243 -16.86 -22.58 -0.68
C VAL A 243 -15.42 -22.17 -1.02
N VAL A 244 -14.84 -22.74 -2.08
CA VAL A 244 -13.51 -22.36 -2.60
C VAL A 244 -13.42 -20.86 -2.84
N ARG A 245 -14.39 -20.28 -3.55
CA ARG A 245 -14.44 -18.84 -3.79
C ARG A 245 -14.51 -18.02 -2.48
N ALA A 246 -15.28 -18.50 -1.50
CA ALA A 246 -15.36 -17.82 -0.20
C ALA A 246 -14.06 -17.92 0.59
N MET A 247 -13.30 -19.03 0.46
CA MET A 247 -11.98 -19.21 1.05
C MET A 247 -10.97 -18.23 0.42
N VAL A 248 -10.85 -18.23 -0.89
CA VAL A 248 -9.91 -17.34 -1.63
C VAL A 248 -10.20 -15.86 -1.37
N MET A 249 -11.46 -15.46 -1.23
CA MET A 249 -11.83 -14.10 -0.87
C MET A 249 -11.43 -13.68 0.55
N SER A 250 -10.96 -14.63 1.38
CA SER A 250 -10.43 -14.37 2.73
C SER A 250 -8.90 -14.27 2.74
N ALA A 251 -8.25 -14.21 1.57
CA ALA A 251 -6.81 -14.03 1.47
C ALA A 251 -6.40 -12.66 2.01
N VAL A 252 -5.36 -12.66 2.84
CA VAL A 252 -4.77 -11.46 3.43
C VAL A 252 -3.25 -11.57 3.44
N ARG A 253 -2.57 -10.44 3.38
CA ARG A 253 -1.12 -10.39 3.59
C ARG A 253 -0.82 -10.43 5.08
N LEU A 254 0.19 -11.22 5.44
CA LEU A 254 0.72 -11.21 6.80
C LEU A 254 1.42 -9.86 7.07
N PRO A 255 1.45 -9.43 8.34
CA PRO A 255 2.27 -8.30 8.76
C PRO A 255 3.74 -8.45 8.36
N ALA A 256 4.42 -7.35 8.02
CA ALA A 256 5.81 -7.33 7.58
C ALA A 256 6.79 -8.00 8.56
N SER A 257 6.50 -7.94 9.87
CA SER A 257 7.24 -8.63 10.93
C SER A 257 7.30 -10.15 10.72
N LEU A 258 6.28 -10.76 10.13
CA LEU A 258 6.16 -12.20 9.84
C LEU A 258 6.58 -12.58 8.42
N SER A 259 6.82 -11.59 7.57
CA SER A 259 7.22 -11.80 6.17
C SER A 259 8.69 -11.47 5.90
N ASN A 260 9.46 -11.08 6.91
CA ASN A 260 10.87 -10.75 6.73
C ASN A 260 11.74 -12.02 6.65
N ALA A 261 12.89 -11.92 5.98
CA ALA A 261 13.81 -13.02 5.71
C ALA A 261 14.29 -13.82 6.94
N ARG A 262 14.19 -13.26 8.16
CA ARG A 262 14.63 -13.95 9.40
C ARG A 262 13.59 -14.90 9.96
N VAL A 263 12.32 -14.68 9.64
CA VAL A 263 11.18 -15.37 10.27
C VAL A 263 10.35 -16.14 9.24
N ILE A 264 10.43 -15.78 7.97
CA ILE A 264 9.55 -16.28 6.89
C ILE A 264 9.60 -17.81 6.78
N ASP A 265 10.77 -18.43 6.85
CA ASP A 265 10.90 -19.89 6.75
C ASP A 265 10.16 -20.61 7.90
N LYS A 266 10.26 -20.07 9.11
CA LYS A 266 9.55 -20.61 10.26
C LYS A 266 8.03 -20.44 10.11
N VAL A 267 7.60 -19.29 9.59
CA VAL A 267 6.19 -19.01 9.32
C VAL A 267 5.64 -20.00 8.29
N ILE A 268 6.37 -20.20 7.19
CA ILE A 268 5.96 -21.15 6.13
C ILE A 268 5.86 -22.57 6.71
N GLN A 269 6.86 -23.03 7.45
CA GLN A 269 6.86 -24.36 8.07
C GLN A 269 5.65 -24.57 8.99
N GLU A 270 5.30 -23.57 9.83
CA GLU A 270 4.14 -23.66 10.71
C GLU A 270 2.81 -23.70 9.94
N LEU A 271 2.73 -22.99 8.82
CA LEU A 271 1.53 -22.96 7.96
C LEU A 271 1.39 -24.23 7.11
N GLU A 272 2.49 -24.80 6.62
CA GLU A 272 2.50 -26.03 5.83
C GLU A 272 1.96 -27.26 6.61
N ILE A 273 2.14 -27.29 7.93
CA ILE A 273 1.56 -28.32 8.80
C ILE A 273 0.01 -28.37 8.69
N ARG A 274 -0.60 -27.24 8.30
CA ARG A 274 -2.06 -27.09 8.18
C ARG A 274 -2.60 -27.30 6.78
N VAL A 275 -1.75 -27.68 5.83
CA VAL A 275 -2.16 -27.99 4.46
C VAL A 275 -3.05 -29.23 4.45
N VAL A 276 -4.23 -29.12 3.84
CA VAL A 276 -5.16 -30.23 3.65
C VAL A 276 -4.89 -30.88 2.31
N PRO A 277 -4.46 -32.17 2.26
CA PRO A 277 -4.09 -32.82 1.01
C PRO A 277 -5.20 -32.82 -0.04
N ALA A 278 -6.46 -33.03 0.38
CA ALA A 278 -7.60 -33.07 -0.53
C ALA A 278 -7.86 -31.74 -1.26
N TRP A 279 -7.36 -30.62 -0.76
CA TRP A 279 -7.54 -29.30 -1.40
C TRP A 279 -6.49 -29.02 -2.48
N GLN A 280 -5.41 -29.82 -2.54
CA GLN A 280 -4.34 -29.65 -3.54
C GLN A 280 -4.79 -30.04 -4.96
N ASP A 281 -5.93 -30.74 -5.08
CA ASP A 281 -6.54 -31.08 -6.38
C ASP A 281 -7.36 -29.92 -6.97
N ASP A 282 -7.60 -28.85 -6.21
CA ASP A 282 -8.28 -27.64 -6.69
C ASP A 282 -7.24 -26.57 -7.12
N ARG A 283 -7.46 -25.98 -8.30
CA ARG A 283 -6.54 -25.01 -8.91
C ARG A 283 -6.34 -23.75 -8.08
N ASP A 284 -7.40 -23.29 -7.43
CA ASP A 284 -7.38 -22.01 -6.68
C ASP A 284 -6.85 -22.20 -5.25
N LEU A 285 -6.83 -23.45 -4.74
CA LEU A 285 -6.35 -23.80 -3.40
C LEU A 285 -4.97 -24.46 -3.42
N GLN A 286 -4.51 -24.94 -4.57
CA GLN A 286 -3.21 -25.56 -4.72
C GLN A 286 -2.08 -24.63 -4.33
N GLY A 287 -1.20 -25.04 -3.43
CA GLY A 287 -0.07 -24.25 -2.95
C GLY A 287 -0.44 -23.07 -2.04
N GLN A 288 -1.72 -22.92 -1.67
CA GLN A 288 -2.14 -21.87 -0.75
C GLN A 288 -1.81 -22.24 0.70
N LEU A 289 -1.46 -21.23 1.49
CA LEU A 289 -1.22 -21.34 2.93
C LEU A 289 -2.44 -20.89 3.70
N PHE A 290 -2.77 -21.60 4.79
CA PHE A 290 -3.98 -21.34 5.56
C PHE A 290 -3.65 -20.99 7.00
N LEU A 291 -4.19 -19.85 7.47
CA LEU A 291 -4.11 -19.42 8.86
C LEU A 291 -5.44 -19.67 9.56
N LEU A 292 -5.43 -20.57 10.54
CA LEU A 292 -6.61 -20.94 11.31
C LEU A 292 -6.80 -19.98 12.49
N LEU A 293 -7.99 -19.41 12.59
CA LEU A 293 -8.39 -18.50 13.66
C LEU A 293 -9.31 -19.24 14.63
N GLU A 294 -8.96 -19.32 15.90
CA GLU A 294 -9.85 -19.69 17.00
C GLU A 294 -10.34 -18.40 17.66
N ASP A 295 -11.65 -18.20 17.68
CA ASP A 295 -12.28 -16.97 18.23
C ASP A 295 -11.65 -15.66 17.69
N GLY A 296 -11.31 -15.65 16.40
CA GLY A 296 -10.69 -14.51 15.74
C GLY A 296 -9.21 -14.32 16.02
N ARG A 297 -8.53 -15.26 16.68
CA ARG A 297 -7.10 -15.20 17.02
C ARG A 297 -6.31 -16.37 16.48
N ALA A 298 -5.05 -16.14 16.21
CA ALA A 298 -4.09 -17.17 15.84
C ALA A 298 -2.72 -16.93 16.48
N GLN A 299 -1.95 -17.99 16.65
CA GLN A 299 -0.52 -17.93 16.98
C GLN A 299 0.29 -18.34 15.77
N LEU A 300 1.29 -17.55 15.40
CA LEU A 300 2.16 -17.83 14.26
C LEU A 300 3.57 -17.33 14.55
N ALA A 301 4.55 -18.21 14.47
CA ALA A 301 5.96 -17.94 14.76
C ALA A 301 6.21 -17.23 16.12
N GLY A 302 5.36 -17.50 17.11
CA GLY A 302 5.41 -16.88 18.44
C GLY A 302 4.71 -15.54 18.55
N THR A 303 4.08 -15.04 17.49
CA THR A 303 3.32 -13.79 17.46
C THR A 303 1.84 -14.08 17.56
N THR A 304 1.12 -13.34 18.41
CA THR A 304 -0.35 -13.39 18.49
C THR A 304 -0.94 -12.48 17.42
N LEU A 305 -1.80 -13.04 16.58
CA LEU A 305 -2.56 -12.32 15.58
C LEU A 305 -4.04 -12.27 15.96
N GLU A 306 -4.68 -11.15 15.71
CA GLU A 306 -6.12 -10.95 15.91
C GLU A 306 -6.76 -10.41 14.63
N TYR A 307 -7.85 -11.03 14.22
CA TYR A 307 -8.62 -10.62 13.05
C TYR A 307 -9.93 -9.95 13.45
N SER A 308 -10.25 -8.84 12.80
CA SER A 308 -11.54 -8.19 12.87
C SER A 308 -12.03 -7.82 11.46
N PRO A 309 -13.34 -7.97 11.16
CA PRO A 309 -13.90 -7.55 9.86
C PRO A 309 -13.74 -6.06 9.56
N PHE A 310 -13.49 -5.23 10.59
CA PHE A 310 -13.34 -3.78 10.47
C PHE A 310 -11.89 -3.34 10.30
N THR A 311 -10.95 -4.06 10.91
CA THR A 311 -9.54 -3.65 10.99
C THR A 311 -8.58 -4.61 10.31
N GLY A 312 -9.07 -5.74 9.79
CA GLY A 312 -8.25 -6.80 9.19
C GLY A 312 -7.45 -7.59 10.23
N LEU A 313 -6.36 -8.22 9.78
CA LEU A 313 -5.44 -8.99 10.60
C LEU A 313 -4.39 -8.06 11.22
N LYS A 314 -4.18 -8.16 12.52
CA LYS A 314 -3.24 -7.32 13.29
C LYS A 314 -2.42 -8.16 14.26
N GLU A 315 -1.21 -7.70 14.56
CA GLU A 315 -0.43 -8.19 15.67
C GLU A 315 -0.95 -7.64 16.99
N VAL A 316 -1.10 -8.52 17.95
CA VAL A 316 -1.37 -8.13 19.35
C VAL A 316 -0.02 -7.95 20.04
N ARG A 317 0.37 -6.72 20.32
CA ARG A 317 1.56 -6.45 21.15
C ARG A 317 1.24 -6.82 22.58
N SER A 318 2.00 -7.74 23.16
CA SER A 318 1.99 -7.93 24.62
C SER A 318 2.46 -6.62 25.26
N GLN A 319 1.62 -6.06 26.11
CA GLN A 319 1.96 -4.91 26.95
C GLN A 319 3.00 -5.31 28.00
#